data_c699ca20ddae513cf41359434ea3f92a
#
_entry.id   c699ca20ddae513cf41359434ea3f92a
#
_cell.length_a   1.000
_cell.length_b   1.000
_cell.length_c   1.000
_cell.angle_alpha   90.00
_cell.angle_beta   90.00
_cell.angle_gamma   90.00
#
_symmetry.space_group_name_H-M   'P 1'
#
loop_
_entity.id
_entity.type
_entity.pdbx_description
1 polymer ?
#
loop_
_entity_poly.entity_id
_entity_poly.type
_entity_poly.pdbx_seq_one_letter_code
_entity_poly.pdbx_strand_id
1 'polypeptide(L)'
;MRLLELAHAGRNIQLPLSIELDSTSSLVIEQLLRVLPNRRYVAKADWQGETVLAKLFVGDKAKKHYARELQGVNLLAQQHISTPKLLAHHVNDEGDIYFLSI
;
A
#
# COMPACT_ATOMS: atom_id res chain seq x y z
N MET A 1 9.53 -6.16 9.16
CA MET A 1 10.13 -5.34 8.06
C MET A 1 9.37 -4.03 7.94
N ARG A 2 10.09 -2.96 7.78
CA ARG A 2 9.48 -1.65 7.49
C ARG A 2 9.14 -1.57 5.99
N LEU A 3 8.10 -0.78 5.68
CA LEU A 3 7.68 -0.56 4.29
C LEU A 3 8.83 -0.05 3.41
N LEU A 4 9.65 0.84 3.93
CA LEU A 4 10.82 1.37 3.24
C LEU A 4 11.76 0.27 2.73
N GLU A 5 11.89 -0.82 3.46
CA GLU A 5 12.79 -1.91 3.11
C GLU A 5 12.30 -2.73 1.92
N LEU A 6 11.00 -2.69 1.62
CA LEU A 6 10.44 -3.37 0.45
C LEU A 6 11.03 -2.85 -0.87
N ALA A 7 11.49 -1.60 -0.90
CA ALA A 7 12.08 -1.03 -2.12
C ALA A 7 13.25 -1.87 -2.64
N HIS A 8 13.94 -2.57 -1.75
CA HIS A 8 15.12 -3.38 -2.07
C HIS A 8 14.82 -4.87 -2.20
N ALA A 9 13.61 -5.30 -1.89
CA ALA A 9 13.26 -6.73 -1.87
C ALA A 9 12.89 -7.29 -3.25
N GLY A 10 12.46 -6.44 -4.19
CA GLY A 10 12.01 -6.87 -5.50
C GLY A 10 10.81 -7.81 -5.41
N ARG A 11 10.83 -8.88 -6.22
CA ARG A 11 9.79 -9.92 -6.20
C ARG A 11 10.11 -11.09 -5.28
N ASN A 12 11.31 -11.12 -4.71
CA ASN A 12 11.81 -12.24 -3.90
C ASN A 12 11.51 -12.02 -2.44
N ILE A 13 10.24 -12.09 -2.07
CA ILE A 13 9.84 -12.03 -0.66
C ILE A 13 9.14 -13.32 -0.27
N GLN A 14 9.38 -13.75 0.96
CA GLN A 14 8.74 -14.94 1.51
C GLN A 14 7.42 -14.53 2.18
N LEU A 15 6.36 -15.25 1.87
CA LEU A 15 5.02 -15.00 2.42
C LEU A 15 4.66 -16.10 3.43
N PRO A 16 3.88 -15.78 4.46
CA PRO A 16 3.38 -14.46 4.81
C PRO A 16 4.47 -13.52 5.30
N LEU A 17 4.33 -12.22 5.02
CA LEU A 17 5.31 -11.22 5.40
C LEU A 17 4.66 -10.12 6.24
N SER A 18 5.19 -9.89 7.43
CA SER A 18 4.72 -8.81 8.30
C SER A 18 5.43 -7.51 7.96
N ILE A 19 4.64 -6.47 7.72
CA ILE A 19 5.14 -5.12 7.42
C ILE A 19 4.67 -4.17 8.53
N GLU A 20 5.59 -3.43 9.11
CA GLU A 20 5.26 -2.35 10.03
C GLU A 20 4.88 -1.12 9.21
N LEU A 21 3.63 -0.66 9.34
CA LEU A 21 3.14 0.51 8.61
C LEU A 21 3.56 1.81 9.29
N ASP A 22 3.46 1.82 10.61
CA ASP A 22 3.86 2.95 11.44
C ASP A 22 4.14 2.43 12.86
N SER A 23 4.30 3.32 13.84
CA SER A 23 4.60 2.92 15.22
C SER A 23 3.49 2.13 15.92
N THR A 24 2.27 2.13 15.36
CA THR A 24 1.09 1.57 16.02
C THR A 24 0.39 0.47 15.24
N SER A 25 0.70 0.27 13.97
CA SER A 25 -0.01 -0.72 13.16
C SER A 25 0.92 -1.52 12.27
N SER A 26 0.49 -2.75 11.98
CA SER A 26 1.20 -3.65 11.09
C SER A 26 0.24 -4.33 10.13
N LEU A 27 0.80 -4.90 9.08
CA LEU A 27 0.09 -5.54 8.00
C LEU A 27 0.76 -6.87 7.72
N VAL A 28 -0.03 -7.93 7.50
CA VAL A 28 0.53 -9.22 7.08
C VAL A 28 0.18 -9.45 5.62
N ILE A 29 1.18 -9.42 4.75
CA ILE A 29 0.99 -9.73 3.33
C ILE A 29 0.83 -11.23 3.17
N GLU A 30 -0.30 -11.66 2.62
CA GLU A 30 -0.62 -13.06 2.40
C GLU A 30 -0.38 -13.49 0.95
N GLN A 31 -0.59 -12.59 0.00
CA GLN A 31 -0.44 -12.87 -1.42
C GLN A 31 -0.05 -11.61 -2.19
N LEU A 32 0.97 -11.71 -3.01
CA LEU A 32 1.30 -10.63 -3.95
C LEU A 32 0.42 -10.77 -5.18
N LEU A 33 -0.29 -9.69 -5.52
CA LEU A 33 -1.13 -9.64 -6.71
C LEU A 33 -0.40 -8.97 -7.87
N ARG A 34 0.43 -7.97 -7.57
CA ARG A 34 1.22 -7.28 -8.57
C ARG A 34 2.44 -6.65 -7.92
N VAL A 35 3.57 -6.70 -8.61
CA VAL A 35 4.79 -6.01 -8.20
C VAL A 35 5.28 -5.16 -9.35
N LEU A 36 5.39 -3.86 -9.14
CA LEU A 36 6.09 -2.93 -10.02
C LEU A 36 7.38 -2.55 -9.30
N PRO A 37 8.52 -3.13 -9.69
CA PRO A 37 9.77 -2.93 -8.96
C PRO A 37 10.11 -1.45 -8.80
N ASN A 38 10.58 -1.09 -7.60
CA ASN A 38 10.93 0.28 -7.22
C ASN A 38 9.78 1.29 -7.40
N ARG A 39 8.54 0.82 -7.38
CA ARG A 39 7.37 1.65 -7.58
C ARG A 39 6.25 1.31 -6.61
N ARG A 40 5.69 0.09 -6.67
CA ARG A 40 4.66 -0.33 -5.72
C ARG A 40 4.46 -1.84 -5.69
N TYR A 41 3.91 -2.28 -4.56
CA TYR A 41 3.38 -3.63 -4.38
C TYR A 41 1.87 -3.54 -4.22
N VAL A 42 1.15 -4.44 -4.89
CA VAL A 42 -0.29 -4.63 -4.68
C VAL A 42 -0.46 -6.03 -4.11
N ALA A 43 -1.09 -6.12 -2.96
CA ALA A 43 -1.14 -7.36 -2.22
C ALA A 43 -2.50 -7.59 -1.55
N LYS A 44 -2.86 -8.86 -1.39
CA LYS A 44 -3.90 -9.28 -0.45
C LYS A 44 -3.24 -9.40 0.91
N ALA A 45 -3.81 -8.78 1.91
CA ALA A 45 -3.20 -8.72 3.23
C ALA A 45 -4.22 -8.77 4.34
N ASP A 46 -3.76 -9.12 5.55
CA ASP A 46 -4.54 -9.02 6.79
C ASP A 46 -4.13 -7.74 7.50
N TRP A 47 -5.10 -6.91 7.80
CA TRP A 47 -4.93 -5.68 8.57
C TRP A 47 -5.96 -5.64 9.68
N GLN A 48 -5.50 -5.76 10.93
CA GLN A 48 -6.36 -5.74 12.11
C GLN A 48 -7.48 -6.79 12.06
N GLY A 49 -7.18 -7.98 11.53
CA GLY A 49 -8.14 -9.06 11.38
C GLY A 49 -9.03 -8.99 10.14
N GLU A 50 -8.89 -7.97 9.32
CA GLU A 50 -9.65 -7.82 8.08
C GLU A 50 -8.78 -8.10 6.86
N THR A 51 -9.35 -8.77 5.87
CA THR A 51 -8.71 -8.94 4.56
C THR A 51 -8.83 -7.64 3.78
N VAL A 52 -7.69 -7.10 3.36
CA VAL A 52 -7.63 -5.83 2.64
C VAL A 52 -6.83 -5.98 1.35
N LEU A 53 -7.08 -5.07 0.41
CA LEU A 53 -6.19 -4.83 -0.71
C LEU A 53 -5.21 -3.74 -0.30
N ALA A 54 -3.93 -4.07 -0.30
CA ALA A 54 -2.88 -3.14 0.11
C ALA A 54 -2.09 -2.67 -1.11
N LYS A 55 -2.00 -1.37 -1.28
CA LYS A 55 -1.09 -0.75 -2.25
C LYS A 55 0.00 -0.06 -1.47
N LEU A 56 1.22 -0.57 -1.62
CA LEU A 56 2.40 -0.11 -0.87
C LEU A 56 3.35 0.57 -1.85
N PHE A 57 3.53 1.86 -1.67
CA PHE A 57 4.34 2.68 -2.58
C PHE A 57 5.78 2.71 -2.10
N VAL A 58 6.71 2.44 -3.00
CA VAL A 58 8.14 2.36 -2.70
C VAL A 58 8.96 3.13 -3.74
N GLY A 59 10.21 3.43 -3.40
CA GLY A 59 11.13 4.09 -4.30
C GLY A 59 11.03 5.61 -4.25
N ASP A 60 11.85 6.26 -5.09
CA ASP A 60 12.05 7.71 -5.04
C ASP A 60 10.81 8.53 -5.38
N LYS A 61 9.91 7.97 -6.18
CA LYS A 61 8.71 8.66 -6.64
C LYS A 61 7.45 8.22 -5.91
N ALA A 62 7.60 7.55 -4.76
CA ALA A 62 6.46 7.01 -4.02
C ALA A 62 5.42 8.08 -3.65
N LYS A 63 5.86 9.24 -3.16
CA LYS A 63 4.96 10.33 -2.80
C LYS A 63 4.18 10.86 -4.01
N LYS A 64 4.82 10.95 -5.16
CA LYS A 64 4.19 11.41 -6.39
C LYS A 64 3.11 10.42 -6.85
N HIS A 65 3.41 9.12 -6.80
CA HIS A 65 2.47 8.08 -7.18
C HIS A 65 1.29 8.02 -6.21
N TYR A 66 1.56 8.17 -4.91
CA TYR A 66 0.54 8.27 -3.89
C TYR A 66 -0.41 9.44 -4.15
N ALA A 67 0.13 10.63 -4.41
CA ALA A 67 -0.67 11.83 -4.64
C ALA A 67 -1.58 11.66 -5.87
N ARG A 68 -1.08 11.04 -6.94
CA ARG A 68 -1.87 10.75 -8.13
C ARG A 68 -3.01 9.78 -7.85
N GLU A 69 -2.73 8.73 -7.08
CA GLU A 69 -3.75 7.74 -6.69
C GLU A 69 -4.86 8.40 -5.88
N LEU A 70 -4.48 9.20 -4.89
CA LEU A 70 -5.44 9.91 -4.06
C LEU A 70 -6.30 10.89 -4.87
N GLN A 71 -5.68 11.63 -5.78
CA GLN A 71 -6.39 12.55 -6.67
C GLN A 71 -7.41 11.80 -7.53
N GLY A 72 -7.02 10.64 -8.08
CA GLY A 72 -7.93 9.82 -8.88
C GLY A 72 -9.12 9.31 -8.08
N VAL A 73 -8.89 8.83 -6.86
CA VAL A 73 -9.96 8.37 -5.98
C VAL A 73 -10.94 9.49 -5.67
N ASN A 74 -10.42 10.68 -5.33
CA ASN A 74 -11.25 11.84 -5.01
C ASN A 74 -12.06 12.30 -6.23
N LEU A 75 -11.46 12.30 -7.41
CA LEU A 75 -12.14 12.69 -8.65
C LEU A 75 -13.31 11.76 -8.96
N LEU A 76 -13.09 10.44 -8.85
CA LEU A 76 -14.15 9.46 -9.08
C LEU A 76 -15.28 9.60 -8.06
N ALA A 77 -14.95 9.87 -6.79
CA ALA A 77 -15.94 10.10 -5.75
C ALA A 77 -16.79 11.33 -6.05
N GLN A 78 -16.19 12.41 -6.56
CA GLN A 78 -16.91 13.64 -6.94
C GLN A 78 -17.88 13.39 -8.10
N GLN A 79 -17.56 12.45 -8.96
CA GLN A 79 -18.41 12.08 -10.11
C GLN A 79 -19.40 10.97 -9.76
N HIS A 80 -19.53 10.60 -8.51
CA HIS A 80 -20.39 9.52 -8.02
C HIS A 80 -20.11 8.16 -8.69
N ILE A 81 -18.88 7.94 -9.11
CA ILE A 81 -18.45 6.65 -9.65
C ILE A 81 -18.04 5.74 -8.50
N SER A 82 -18.57 4.52 -8.52
CA SER A 82 -18.28 3.52 -7.49
C SER A 82 -16.80 3.18 -7.47
N THR A 83 -16.18 3.23 -6.28
CA THR A 83 -14.79 2.85 -6.06
C THR A 83 -14.70 1.90 -4.87
N PRO A 84 -13.62 1.10 -4.77
CA PRO A 84 -13.40 0.32 -3.55
C PRO A 84 -13.37 1.24 -2.33
N LYS A 85 -13.95 0.77 -1.23
CA LYS A 85 -13.96 1.55 -0.01
C LYS A 85 -12.55 1.67 0.54
N LEU A 86 -12.07 2.91 0.67
CA LEU A 86 -10.78 3.21 1.26
C LEU A 86 -10.88 3.15 2.78
N LEU A 87 -10.10 2.26 3.40
CA LEU A 87 -10.11 2.05 4.85
C LEU A 87 -9.06 2.91 5.54
N ALA A 88 -7.87 3.02 4.95
CA ALA A 88 -6.77 3.80 5.50
C ALA A 88 -5.80 4.20 4.40
N HIS A 89 -5.14 5.32 4.58
CA HIS A 89 -4.03 5.74 3.73
C HIS A 89 -3.10 6.63 4.53
N HIS A 90 -1.84 6.65 4.13
CA HIS A 90 -0.82 7.40 4.85
C HIS A 90 0.35 7.75 3.93
N VAL A 91 0.97 8.87 4.20
CA VAL A 91 2.20 9.30 3.54
C VAL A 91 3.04 10.08 4.55
N ASN A 92 4.33 9.74 4.63
CA ASN A 92 5.29 10.50 5.44
C ASN A 92 6.66 10.54 4.75
N ASP A 93 7.61 11.24 5.34
CA ASP A 93 8.96 11.36 4.80
C ASP A 93 9.84 10.15 5.12
N GLU A 94 9.35 9.25 5.97
CA GLU A 94 10.07 8.05 6.41
C GLU A 94 9.84 6.85 5.51
N GLY A 95 9.01 6.99 4.47
CA GLY A 95 8.73 5.93 3.53
C GLY A 95 7.54 5.06 3.87
N ASP A 96 6.70 5.47 4.81
CA ASP A 96 5.45 4.77 5.13
C ASP A 96 4.33 5.36 4.27
N ILE A 97 4.16 4.80 3.07
CA ILE A 97 3.27 5.35 2.05
C ILE A 97 2.38 4.23 1.52
N TYR A 98 1.09 4.28 1.84
CA TYR A 98 0.19 3.18 1.50
C TYR A 98 -1.27 3.58 1.35
N PHE A 99 -2.03 2.73 0.64
CA PHE A 99 -3.48 2.68 0.63
C PHE A 99 -3.94 1.30 1.07
N LEU A 100 -4.95 1.24 1.94
CA LEU A 100 -5.64 0.01 2.30
C LEU A 100 -7.11 0.14 1.95
N SER A 101 -7.65 -0.81 1.20
CA SER A 101 -9.05 -0.81 0.76
C SER A 101 -9.68 -2.19 0.85
N ILE A 102 -10.98 -2.24 0.66
CA ILE A 102 -11.70 -3.52 0.57
C ILE A 102 -11.49 -4.15 -0.80
#